data_a31ecaba567d47eeb2fba1d7c04e16fa
#
_entry.id   a31ecaba567d47eeb2fba1d7c04e16fa
#
_cell.length_a   1.000
_cell.length_b   1.000
_cell.length_c   1.000
_cell.angle_alpha   90.00
_cell.angle_beta   90.00
_cell.angle_gamma   90.00
#
_symmetry.space_group_name_H-M   'P 1'
#
loop_
_entity.id
_entity.type
_entity.pdbx_description
1 polymer ?
#
loop_
_entity_poly.entity_id
_entity_poly.type
_entity_poly.pdbx_seq_one_letter_code
_entity_poly.pdbx_strand_id
1 'polypeptide(L)'
;MKKTSFTSRLFRKTAAVSLSLALLMSTILVTGCDKRQEIVVYNWGEYIAEDTIAKFEKAYPDYKVVYREFETNETMYPNLSNSYDVIIPSEYMVARLIREEKIQEVDMSKLPNVTEYMDPMFNDMVYSQDKEISDSILNYAVPYLFCTVGLVYDANKVSLPEGTTDPATIWGVLFDQQYKNQIGMYDAMRESMGVALNFCGYSINSMDDAELEEAQSILLDQKSNITPSYGVDNLKDKMASGELVASTAWSGDHVVILDRIDELGKSDEIDLQYVLPAGSNWSVDMMCIPTNAKNVEGAHLFINFMYDPDIALANCEYVGYSTPNTAAKDMLDPTISSNLSYYPDAATFATLEVYYSSSEMEEKYTELWNTVKASS
;
A
#
# COMPACT_ATOMS: atom_id res chain seq x y z
N MET A 1 0.98 -23.70 38.20
CA MET A 1 2.05 -23.54 39.26
C MET A 1 2.88 -22.31 38.92
N LYS A 2 2.82 -21.35 39.86
CA LYS A 2 3.71 -20.19 40.11
C LYS A 2 4.08 -19.28 38.91
N LYS A 3 3.37 -18.12 38.87
CA LYS A 3 3.79 -16.82 38.34
C LYS A 3 5.08 -16.35 39.02
N THR A 4 5.99 -15.75 38.29
CA THR A 4 7.01 -14.87 38.86
C THR A 4 6.97 -13.53 38.14
N SER A 5 6.41 -12.58 38.89
CA SER A 5 6.46 -11.14 38.70
C SER A 5 7.91 -10.64 38.68
N PHE A 6 8.21 -9.67 37.78
CA PHE A 6 9.46 -8.93 37.84
C PHE A 6 9.15 -7.44 38.14
N THR A 7 9.32 -7.10 39.40
CA THR A 7 9.19 -5.74 39.94
C THR A 7 10.53 -4.99 39.89
N SER A 8 10.46 -3.79 39.39
CA SER A 8 11.20 -2.55 39.71
C SER A 8 12.54 -2.65 40.45
N ARG A 9 13.58 -1.98 39.92
CA ARG A 9 14.65 -1.40 40.72
C ARG A 9 14.82 0.09 40.50
N LEU A 10 14.54 0.78 41.59
CA LEU A 10 14.63 2.20 41.83
C LEU A 10 16.09 2.63 42.07
N PHE A 11 16.41 3.80 41.63
CA PHE A 11 17.50 4.72 41.93
C PHE A 11 18.32 4.49 43.19
N ARG A 12 19.65 4.64 43.08
CA ARG A 12 20.49 5.27 44.11
C ARG A 12 21.56 6.16 43.47
N LYS A 13 21.46 7.46 43.74
CA LYS A 13 22.52 8.45 43.55
C LYS A 13 23.56 8.29 44.66
N THR A 14 24.86 8.39 44.34
CA THR A 14 25.86 8.95 45.23
C THR A 14 26.91 9.69 44.40
N ALA A 15 27.07 10.95 44.73
CA ALA A 15 28.12 11.83 44.23
C ALA A 15 29.42 11.55 45.02
N ALA A 16 30.54 11.53 44.29
CA ALA A 16 31.86 11.76 44.91
C ALA A 16 32.71 12.57 43.91
N VAL A 17 33.03 13.76 44.34
CA VAL A 17 34.00 14.69 43.73
C VAL A 17 35.39 14.18 44.06
N SER A 18 36.27 14.07 43.08
CA SER A 18 37.73 14.14 43.28
C SER A 18 38.42 14.67 42.04
N LEU A 19 39.16 15.69 42.25
CA LEU A 19 39.94 16.52 41.34
C LEU A 19 41.19 15.79 40.82
N SER A 20 41.65 16.21 39.63
CA SER A 20 43.03 16.22 39.10
C SER A 20 43.49 15.04 38.28
N LEU A 21 43.65 15.18 37.02
CA LEU A 21 44.91 15.45 36.29
C LEU A 21 44.61 15.47 34.79
N ALA A 22 44.97 16.61 34.19
CA ALA A 22 44.90 16.78 32.74
C ALA A 22 45.93 15.85 32.07
N LEU A 23 45.44 14.86 31.34
CA LEU A 23 46.18 14.23 30.26
C LEU A 23 45.37 14.46 29.00
N LEU A 24 45.84 15.38 28.15
CA LEU A 24 45.41 15.52 26.77
C LEU A 24 45.70 14.19 26.06
N MET A 25 44.74 13.29 26.08
CA MET A 25 44.57 12.32 25.03
C MET A 25 43.60 12.98 24.00
N SER A 26 44.16 13.53 22.96
CA SER A 26 43.45 13.79 21.70
C SER A 26 42.93 12.46 21.21
N THR A 27 41.72 12.11 21.64
CA THR A 27 40.89 11.18 20.93
C THR A 27 40.58 11.82 19.59
N ILE A 28 41.41 11.49 18.59
CA ILE A 28 41.01 11.63 17.20
C ILE A 28 39.71 10.81 17.11
N LEU A 29 38.58 11.52 17.16
CA LEU A 29 37.33 11.02 16.61
C LEU A 29 37.60 10.79 15.12
N VAL A 30 38.09 9.60 14.81
CA VAL A 30 37.97 9.08 13.47
C VAL A 30 36.46 8.92 13.25
N THR A 31 35.81 9.99 12.84
CA THR A 31 34.56 9.89 12.11
C THR A 31 34.96 9.13 10.85
N GLY A 32 34.95 7.81 10.94
CA GLY A 32 35.07 6.96 9.78
C GLY A 32 33.97 7.36 8.82
N CYS A 33 34.34 8.11 7.78
CA CYS A 33 33.43 8.34 6.67
C CYS A 33 33.01 6.94 6.21
N ASP A 34 31.74 6.62 6.33
CA ASP A 34 31.20 5.37 5.79
C ASP A 34 31.52 5.36 4.30
N LYS A 35 32.37 4.43 3.86
CA LYS A 35 32.84 4.37 2.47
C LYS A 35 31.92 3.55 1.58
N ARG A 36 30.84 2.99 2.18
CA ARG A 36 29.88 2.20 1.42
C ARG A 36 29.17 3.08 0.39
N GLN A 37 28.82 2.48 -0.72
CA GLN A 37 28.04 3.15 -1.76
C GLN A 37 26.59 3.29 -1.27
N GLU A 38 26.09 4.51 -1.23
CA GLU A 38 24.70 4.73 -0.82
C GLU A 38 23.74 4.37 -1.96
N ILE A 39 22.62 3.75 -1.58
CA ILE A 39 21.44 3.51 -2.41
C ILE A 39 20.28 4.23 -1.72
N VAL A 40 19.76 5.26 -2.35
CA VAL A 40 18.64 6.04 -1.79
C VAL A 40 17.32 5.46 -2.30
N VAL A 41 16.57 4.82 -1.39
CA VAL A 41 15.26 4.23 -1.67
C VAL A 41 14.16 5.15 -1.14
N TYR A 42 13.15 5.43 -1.97
CA TYR A 42 12.00 6.25 -1.62
C TYR A 42 10.72 5.45 -1.80
N ASN A 43 10.11 5.05 -0.70
CA ASN A 43 8.99 4.13 -0.62
C ASN A 43 7.85 4.70 0.23
N TRP A 44 6.74 4.01 0.29
CA TRP A 44 5.64 4.29 1.21
C TRP A 44 6.07 4.08 2.67
N GLY A 45 5.36 4.71 3.61
CA GLY A 45 5.52 4.43 5.03
C GLY A 45 5.07 3.01 5.38
N GLU A 46 5.80 2.34 6.29
CA GLU A 46 5.50 0.96 6.77
C GLU A 46 5.34 -0.08 5.64
N TYR A 47 6.09 0.07 4.55
CA TYR A 47 5.90 -0.69 3.32
C TYR A 47 7.07 -1.62 2.98
N ILE A 48 7.83 -2.01 4.01
CA ILE A 48 8.97 -2.95 3.95
C ILE A 48 9.16 -3.59 5.34
N ALA A 49 9.43 -4.87 5.40
CA ALA A 49 9.69 -5.55 6.68
C ALA A 49 10.91 -4.96 7.40
N GLU A 50 10.83 -4.82 8.73
CA GLU A 50 11.78 -4.09 9.56
C GLU A 50 13.25 -4.50 9.37
N ASP A 51 13.51 -5.78 9.09
CA ASP A 51 14.86 -6.32 8.97
C ASP A 51 15.38 -6.42 7.52
N THR A 52 14.56 -6.07 6.51
CA THR A 52 14.89 -6.21 5.07
C THR A 52 16.13 -5.40 4.71
N ILE A 53 16.23 -4.15 5.17
CA ILE A 53 17.41 -3.30 4.90
C ILE A 53 18.66 -3.90 5.54
N ALA A 54 18.58 -4.38 6.78
CA ALA A 54 19.70 -5.00 7.46
C ALA A 54 20.16 -6.31 6.77
N LYS A 55 19.21 -7.09 6.25
CA LYS A 55 19.49 -8.29 5.44
C LYS A 55 20.18 -7.93 4.13
N PHE A 56 19.72 -6.88 3.45
CA PHE A 56 20.35 -6.37 2.24
C PHE A 56 21.80 -5.92 2.49
N GLU A 57 22.03 -5.07 3.48
CA GLU A 57 23.38 -4.57 3.83
C GLU A 57 24.33 -5.69 4.28
N LYS A 58 23.79 -6.75 4.87
CA LYS A 58 24.56 -7.96 5.21
C LYS A 58 24.94 -8.77 3.97
N ALA A 59 24.04 -8.89 2.99
CA ALA A 59 24.31 -9.58 1.73
C ALA A 59 25.26 -8.79 0.82
N TYR A 60 25.18 -7.47 0.86
CA TYR A 60 25.96 -6.54 0.04
C TYR A 60 26.71 -5.51 0.92
N PRO A 61 27.79 -5.93 1.61
CA PRO A 61 28.45 -5.11 2.64
C PRO A 61 29.12 -3.82 2.11
N ASP A 62 29.33 -3.71 0.80
CA ASP A 62 29.86 -2.51 0.15
C ASP A 62 28.80 -1.42 -0.06
N TYR A 63 27.53 -1.73 0.22
CA TYR A 63 26.40 -0.83 0.04
C TYR A 63 25.75 -0.46 1.37
N LYS A 64 25.12 0.71 1.37
CA LYS A 64 24.29 1.23 2.46
C LYS A 64 22.98 1.75 1.91
N VAL A 65 21.87 1.33 2.46
CA VAL A 65 20.55 1.83 2.07
C VAL A 65 20.20 3.07 2.89
N VAL A 66 19.84 4.15 2.20
CA VAL A 66 19.27 5.37 2.76
C VAL A 66 17.78 5.37 2.44
N TYR A 67 16.97 4.92 3.40
CA TYR A 67 15.53 4.80 3.22
C TYR A 67 14.82 6.12 3.50
N ARG A 68 13.85 6.47 2.66
CA ARG A 68 12.98 7.65 2.77
C ARG A 68 11.55 7.21 2.52
N GLU A 69 10.61 7.92 3.12
CA GLU A 69 9.19 7.59 3.05
C GLU A 69 8.38 8.74 2.45
N PHE A 70 7.28 8.38 1.78
CA PHE A 70 6.25 9.31 1.33
C PHE A 70 4.86 8.76 1.69
N GLU A 71 3.88 9.65 1.74
CA GLU A 71 2.52 9.29 2.13
C GLU A 71 1.60 9.04 0.92
N THR A 72 1.84 9.76 -0.19
CA THR A 72 1.04 9.63 -1.43
C THR A 72 1.92 9.83 -2.67
N ASN A 73 1.48 9.30 -3.82
CA ASN A 73 2.15 9.55 -5.11
C ASN A 73 2.25 11.05 -5.42
N GLU A 74 1.23 11.83 -5.03
CA GLU A 74 1.17 13.28 -5.23
C GLU A 74 2.18 14.03 -4.37
N THR A 75 2.49 13.53 -3.18
CA THR A 75 3.56 14.08 -2.31
C THR A 75 4.95 13.60 -2.76
N MET A 76 5.06 12.40 -3.30
CA MET A 76 6.31 11.84 -3.84
C MET A 76 6.77 12.59 -5.09
N TYR A 77 5.87 12.83 -6.04
CA TYR A 77 6.17 13.35 -7.37
C TYR A 77 6.94 14.69 -7.37
N PRO A 78 6.54 15.75 -6.62
CA PRO A 78 7.30 17.02 -6.58
C PRO A 78 8.72 16.86 -6.02
N ASN A 79 8.94 15.82 -5.20
CA ASN A 79 10.23 15.56 -4.56
C ASN A 79 11.22 14.80 -5.44
N LEU A 80 10.84 14.35 -6.64
CA LEU A 80 11.72 13.63 -7.57
C LEU A 80 12.86 14.48 -8.13
N SER A 81 12.86 15.80 -7.90
CA SER A 81 14.04 16.64 -8.14
C SER A 81 15.22 16.29 -7.24
N ASN A 82 14.98 15.68 -6.08
CA ASN A 82 16.01 15.05 -5.28
C ASN A 82 16.46 13.76 -5.99
N SER A 83 17.73 13.39 -5.80
CA SER A 83 18.22 12.14 -6.39
C SER A 83 17.82 10.96 -5.51
N TYR A 84 17.02 10.06 -6.07
CA TYR A 84 16.73 8.74 -5.53
C TYR A 84 17.28 7.69 -6.49
N ASP A 85 17.62 6.51 -6.00
CA ASP A 85 18.11 5.42 -6.83
C ASP A 85 17.00 4.39 -7.12
N VAL A 86 16.09 4.19 -6.15
CA VAL A 86 14.87 3.41 -6.33
C VAL A 86 13.69 4.20 -5.78
N ILE A 87 12.58 4.24 -6.53
CA ILE A 87 11.28 4.75 -6.08
C ILE A 87 10.22 3.67 -6.28
N ILE A 88 9.20 3.66 -5.44
CA ILE A 88 8.16 2.60 -5.49
C ILE A 88 6.76 3.23 -5.55
N PRO A 89 6.38 3.85 -6.68
CA PRO A 89 5.05 4.39 -6.90
C PRO A 89 4.05 3.35 -7.42
N SER A 90 2.76 3.70 -7.39
CA SER A 90 1.72 2.91 -8.03
C SER A 90 1.76 3.00 -9.56
N GLU A 91 1.17 2.03 -10.26
CA GLU A 91 1.20 1.86 -11.72
C GLU A 91 0.78 3.12 -12.50
N TYR A 92 -0.24 3.86 -12.04
CA TYR A 92 -0.69 5.08 -12.72
C TYR A 92 0.35 6.19 -12.69
N MET A 93 1.10 6.29 -11.59
CA MET A 93 2.21 7.23 -11.45
C MET A 93 3.41 6.77 -12.27
N VAL A 94 3.69 5.45 -12.34
CA VAL A 94 4.70 4.89 -13.25
C VAL A 94 4.39 5.28 -14.69
N ALA A 95 3.14 5.12 -15.13
CA ALA A 95 2.70 5.50 -16.46
C ALA A 95 2.94 7.00 -16.74
N ARG A 96 2.71 7.86 -15.74
CA ARG A 96 3.04 9.29 -15.82
C ARG A 96 4.54 9.53 -15.93
N LEU A 97 5.34 8.85 -15.10
CA LEU A 97 6.80 9.02 -15.09
C LEU A 97 7.46 8.55 -16.38
N ILE A 98 6.92 7.51 -17.04
CA ILE A 98 7.35 7.07 -18.38
C ILE A 98 7.06 8.18 -19.40
N ARG A 99 5.84 8.70 -19.42
CA ARG A 99 5.40 9.76 -20.33
C ARG A 99 6.24 11.04 -20.22
N GLU A 100 6.71 11.33 -19.01
CA GLU A 100 7.52 12.51 -18.70
C GLU A 100 9.05 12.22 -18.74
N GLU A 101 9.47 11.03 -19.16
CA GLU A 101 10.86 10.58 -19.26
C GLU A 101 11.63 10.73 -17.93
N LYS A 102 10.94 10.50 -16.79
CA LYS A 102 11.52 10.67 -15.45
C LYS A 102 12.11 9.38 -14.87
N ILE A 103 11.80 8.23 -15.45
CA ILE A 103 12.38 6.93 -15.09
C ILE A 103 13.05 6.32 -16.32
N GLN A 104 14.02 5.46 -16.08
CA GLN A 104 14.78 4.77 -17.11
C GLN A 104 14.38 3.29 -17.20
N GLU A 105 14.66 2.65 -18.33
CA GLU A 105 14.49 1.22 -18.48
C GLU A 105 15.35 0.44 -17.47
N VAL A 106 14.81 -0.65 -16.95
CA VAL A 106 15.53 -1.57 -16.08
C VAL A 106 16.26 -2.63 -16.91
N ASP A 107 17.49 -2.94 -16.54
CA ASP A 107 18.28 -3.99 -17.17
C ASP A 107 17.91 -5.36 -16.58
N MET A 108 16.98 -6.07 -17.22
CA MET A 108 16.49 -7.37 -16.78
C MET A 108 17.60 -8.43 -16.66
N SER A 109 18.74 -8.26 -17.35
CA SER A 109 19.89 -9.17 -17.19
C SER A 109 20.54 -9.09 -15.81
N LYS A 110 20.28 -8.00 -15.05
CA LYS A 110 20.71 -7.77 -13.68
C LYS A 110 19.67 -8.20 -12.64
N LEU A 111 18.50 -8.66 -13.08
CA LEU A 111 17.36 -9.01 -12.25
C LEU A 111 16.98 -10.49 -12.37
N PRO A 112 17.90 -11.45 -12.09
CA PRO A 112 17.62 -12.88 -12.24
C PRO A 112 16.45 -13.35 -11.36
N ASN A 113 16.32 -12.86 -10.11
CA ASN A 113 15.20 -13.23 -9.24
C ASN A 113 13.85 -12.75 -9.80
N VAL A 114 13.80 -11.54 -10.38
CA VAL A 114 12.59 -11.04 -11.04
C VAL A 114 12.23 -11.93 -12.22
N THR A 115 13.20 -12.27 -13.06
CA THR A 115 12.99 -13.13 -14.22
C THR A 115 12.51 -14.54 -13.83
N GLU A 116 12.99 -15.08 -12.70
CA GLU A 116 12.66 -16.41 -12.24
C GLU A 116 11.32 -16.47 -11.50
N TYR A 117 11.01 -15.47 -10.68
CA TYR A 117 9.91 -15.54 -9.71
C TYR A 117 8.73 -14.62 -9.97
N MET A 118 8.81 -13.65 -10.87
CA MET A 118 7.65 -12.81 -11.19
C MET A 118 6.54 -13.64 -11.82
N ASP A 119 5.32 -13.52 -11.29
CA ASP A 119 4.15 -14.21 -11.82
C ASP A 119 3.92 -13.78 -13.29
N PRO A 120 3.92 -14.73 -14.25
CA PRO A 120 3.73 -14.42 -15.67
C PRO A 120 2.43 -13.67 -15.98
N MET A 121 1.40 -13.74 -15.11
CA MET A 121 0.15 -13.03 -15.30
C MET A 121 0.36 -11.51 -15.43
N PHE A 122 1.38 -10.95 -14.76
CA PHE A 122 1.69 -9.53 -14.84
C PHE A 122 2.12 -9.06 -16.23
N ASN A 123 2.53 -9.97 -17.13
CA ASN A 123 2.85 -9.62 -18.52
C ASN A 123 1.60 -9.29 -19.35
N ASP A 124 0.43 -9.77 -18.93
CA ASP A 124 -0.83 -9.65 -19.68
C ASP A 124 -1.78 -8.60 -19.04
N MET A 125 -1.35 -7.93 -17.96
CA MET A 125 -2.15 -6.93 -17.25
C MET A 125 -2.23 -5.61 -18.00
N VAL A 126 -3.35 -4.89 -17.81
CA VAL A 126 -3.54 -3.53 -18.29
C VAL A 126 -3.18 -2.54 -17.19
N TYR A 127 -2.15 -1.74 -17.39
CA TYR A 127 -1.61 -0.79 -16.41
C TYR A 127 -1.94 0.67 -16.69
N SER A 128 -2.45 0.96 -17.89
CA SER A 128 -2.74 2.32 -18.35
C SER A 128 -3.75 2.29 -19.49
N GLN A 129 -4.52 3.39 -19.66
CA GLN A 129 -5.32 3.60 -20.88
C GLN A 129 -4.44 3.79 -22.13
N ASP A 130 -3.26 4.37 -21.95
CA ASP A 130 -2.27 4.46 -23.02
C ASP A 130 -1.68 3.07 -23.26
N LYS A 131 -2.12 2.46 -24.36
CA LYS A 131 -1.71 1.10 -24.69
C LYS A 131 -0.20 0.96 -24.88
N GLU A 132 0.47 1.95 -25.45
CA GLU A 132 1.91 1.91 -25.68
C GLU A 132 2.66 1.90 -24.35
N ILE A 133 2.22 2.73 -23.40
CA ILE A 133 2.76 2.73 -22.05
C ILE A 133 2.42 1.43 -21.32
N SER A 134 1.17 0.98 -21.38
CA SER A 134 0.75 -0.27 -20.74
C SER A 134 1.57 -1.47 -21.22
N ASP A 135 1.76 -1.59 -22.55
CA ASP A 135 2.53 -2.69 -23.14
C ASP A 135 4.05 -2.63 -22.80
N SER A 136 4.56 -1.46 -22.44
CA SER A 136 6.00 -1.24 -22.18
C SER A 136 6.36 -1.03 -20.71
N ILE A 137 5.39 -0.91 -19.81
CA ILE A 137 5.61 -0.50 -18.42
C ILE A 137 6.61 -1.42 -17.67
N LEU A 138 6.57 -2.72 -17.95
CA LEU A 138 7.49 -3.69 -17.34
C LEU A 138 8.94 -3.57 -17.86
N ASN A 139 9.20 -2.78 -18.90
CA ASN A 139 10.56 -2.41 -19.28
C ASN A 139 11.16 -1.34 -18.33
N TYR A 140 10.31 -0.58 -17.63
CA TYR A 140 10.70 0.54 -16.77
C TYR A 140 10.53 0.25 -15.29
N ALA A 141 9.69 -0.72 -14.94
CA ALA A 141 9.27 -0.95 -13.57
C ALA A 141 9.06 -2.43 -13.28
N VAL A 142 9.34 -2.82 -12.04
CA VAL A 142 9.18 -4.19 -11.53
C VAL A 142 8.05 -4.19 -10.50
N PRO A 143 6.99 -4.99 -10.66
CA PRO A 143 5.92 -5.13 -9.65
C PRO A 143 6.50 -5.47 -8.28
N TYR A 144 6.02 -4.82 -7.22
CA TYR A 144 6.50 -5.03 -5.85
C TYR A 144 5.45 -5.72 -4.97
N LEU A 145 4.36 -5.03 -4.72
CA LEU A 145 3.18 -5.54 -4.02
C LEU A 145 1.92 -5.06 -4.74
N PHE A 146 0.83 -5.79 -4.63
CA PHE A 146 -0.44 -5.40 -5.23
C PHE A 146 -1.61 -5.62 -4.28
N CYS A 147 -2.71 -4.94 -4.52
CA CYS A 147 -3.93 -5.04 -3.74
C CYS A 147 -5.17 -4.80 -4.60
N THR A 148 -6.31 -5.10 -4.02
CA THR A 148 -7.64 -4.78 -4.55
C THR A 148 -8.37 -3.86 -3.58
N VAL A 149 -9.32 -3.06 -4.05
CA VAL A 149 -10.19 -2.24 -3.20
C VAL A 149 -11.54 -2.93 -3.05
N GLY A 150 -11.92 -3.20 -1.82
CA GLY A 150 -13.17 -3.89 -1.49
C GLY A 150 -13.82 -3.37 -0.22
N LEU A 151 -14.81 -4.11 0.25
CA LEU A 151 -15.51 -3.86 1.49
C LEU A 151 -15.03 -4.84 2.57
N VAL A 152 -14.53 -4.34 3.71
CA VAL A 152 -14.44 -5.10 4.95
C VAL A 152 -15.72 -4.90 5.76
N TYR A 153 -16.24 -5.97 6.38
CA TYR A 153 -17.44 -5.90 7.18
C TYR A 153 -17.47 -6.98 8.27
N ASP A 154 -18.17 -6.70 9.35
CA ASP A 154 -18.47 -7.67 10.41
C ASP A 154 -19.71 -8.48 10.02
N ALA A 155 -19.54 -9.75 9.65
CA ALA A 155 -20.62 -10.63 9.20
C ALA A 155 -21.64 -10.95 10.31
N ASN A 156 -21.33 -10.69 11.59
CA ASN A 156 -22.31 -10.74 12.67
C ASN A 156 -23.31 -9.58 12.62
N LYS A 157 -23.03 -8.49 11.90
CA LYS A 157 -23.84 -7.27 11.86
C LYS A 157 -24.33 -6.91 10.46
N VAL A 158 -23.56 -7.27 9.44
CA VAL A 158 -23.86 -6.99 8.02
C VAL A 158 -24.07 -8.31 7.30
N SER A 159 -25.18 -8.43 6.57
CA SER A 159 -25.48 -9.63 5.78
C SER A 159 -25.39 -9.34 4.30
N LEU A 160 -24.51 -10.05 3.61
CA LEU A 160 -24.39 -10.03 2.16
C LEU A 160 -24.73 -11.41 1.58
N PRO A 161 -25.29 -11.48 0.34
CA PRO A 161 -25.48 -12.75 -0.34
C PRO A 161 -24.14 -13.46 -0.56
N GLU A 162 -24.08 -14.76 -0.27
CA GLU A 162 -22.88 -15.57 -0.47
C GLU A 162 -22.41 -15.51 -1.93
N GLY A 163 -21.12 -15.24 -2.14
CA GLY A 163 -20.49 -15.20 -3.46
C GLY A 163 -20.92 -14.01 -4.33
N THR A 164 -21.60 -13.01 -3.77
CA THR A 164 -21.94 -11.80 -4.54
C THR A 164 -20.71 -11.05 -4.97
N THR A 165 -20.70 -10.58 -6.23
CA THR A 165 -19.72 -9.63 -6.78
C THR A 165 -20.41 -8.37 -7.29
N ASP A 166 -21.74 -8.25 -7.09
CA ASP A 166 -22.52 -7.10 -7.55
C ASP A 166 -22.14 -5.83 -6.78
N PRO A 167 -21.61 -4.79 -7.47
CA PRO A 167 -21.14 -3.59 -6.80
C PRO A 167 -22.26 -2.82 -6.09
N ALA A 168 -23.46 -2.77 -6.64
CA ALA A 168 -24.58 -2.09 -6.00
C ALA A 168 -24.98 -2.75 -4.67
N THR A 169 -24.93 -4.08 -4.60
CA THR A 169 -25.22 -4.84 -3.37
C THR A 169 -24.10 -4.64 -2.34
N ILE A 170 -22.84 -4.75 -2.75
CA ILE A 170 -21.71 -4.71 -1.83
C ILE A 170 -21.49 -3.30 -1.31
N TRP A 171 -21.33 -2.32 -2.19
CA TRP A 171 -21.15 -0.93 -1.79
C TRP A 171 -22.38 -0.30 -1.15
N GLY A 172 -23.59 -0.86 -1.43
CA GLY A 172 -24.83 -0.43 -0.84
C GLY A 172 -24.81 -0.41 0.70
N VAL A 173 -23.99 -1.27 1.32
CA VAL A 173 -23.77 -1.27 2.77
C VAL A 173 -23.25 0.07 3.27
N LEU A 174 -22.36 0.72 2.50
CA LEU A 174 -21.76 2.02 2.86
C LEU A 174 -22.78 3.18 2.79
N PHE A 175 -23.87 2.98 2.07
CA PHE A 175 -24.92 3.98 1.82
C PHE A 175 -26.24 3.66 2.55
N ASP A 176 -26.28 2.59 3.36
CA ASP A 176 -27.49 2.19 4.11
C ASP A 176 -27.59 2.95 5.45
N GLN A 177 -28.68 3.65 5.64
CA GLN A 177 -28.95 4.44 6.86
C GLN A 177 -29.01 3.61 8.14
N GLN A 178 -29.25 2.29 8.04
CA GLN A 178 -29.24 1.41 9.23
C GLN A 178 -27.88 1.41 9.93
N TYR A 179 -26.78 1.68 9.20
CA TYR A 179 -25.42 1.70 9.73
C TYR A 179 -24.88 3.12 9.99
N LYS A 180 -25.77 4.09 10.21
CA LYS A 180 -25.40 5.47 10.51
C LYS A 180 -24.35 5.54 11.63
N ASN A 181 -23.28 6.33 11.43
CA ASN A 181 -22.11 6.51 12.31
C ASN A 181 -21.24 5.24 12.51
N GLN A 182 -21.47 4.18 11.75
CA GLN A 182 -20.74 2.93 11.89
C GLN A 182 -20.03 2.50 10.58
N ILE A 183 -19.89 3.42 9.63
CA ILE A 183 -19.29 3.19 8.32
C ILE A 183 -17.94 3.92 8.24
N GLY A 184 -16.94 3.26 7.66
CA GLY A 184 -15.66 3.85 7.27
C GLY A 184 -15.60 4.13 5.77
N MET A 185 -15.03 5.28 5.40
CA MET A 185 -14.71 5.65 4.00
C MET A 185 -13.30 6.16 3.91
N TYR A 186 -12.57 5.83 2.86
CA TYR A 186 -11.25 6.41 2.63
C TYR A 186 -11.32 7.93 2.46
N ASP A 187 -10.42 8.64 3.13
CA ASP A 187 -10.16 10.05 2.88
C ASP A 187 -9.18 10.20 1.70
N ALA A 188 -9.53 9.56 0.60
CA ALA A 188 -8.75 9.53 -0.63
C ALA A 188 -9.69 9.72 -1.83
N MET A 189 -9.33 10.66 -2.68
CA MET A 189 -10.18 11.13 -3.78
C MET A 189 -10.56 10.01 -4.75
N ARG A 190 -9.54 9.26 -5.23
CA ARG A 190 -9.76 8.22 -6.24
C ARG A 190 -10.58 7.07 -5.70
N GLU A 191 -10.27 6.62 -4.50
CA GLU A 191 -10.97 5.52 -3.85
C GLU A 191 -12.43 5.88 -3.55
N SER A 192 -12.68 7.05 -2.95
CA SER A 192 -14.04 7.43 -2.58
C SER A 192 -14.93 7.72 -3.79
N MET A 193 -14.41 8.43 -4.80
CA MET A 193 -15.13 8.66 -6.05
C MET A 193 -15.32 7.37 -6.83
N GLY A 194 -14.29 6.51 -6.86
CA GLY A 194 -14.35 5.19 -7.52
C GLY A 194 -15.40 4.28 -6.90
N VAL A 195 -15.51 4.22 -5.58
CA VAL A 195 -16.56 3.48 -4.87
C VAL A 195 -17.96 3.99 -5.25
N ALA A 196 -18.16 5.30 -5.28
CA ALA A 196 -19.46 5.86 -5.64
C ALA A 196 -19.82 5.61 -7.10
N LEU A 197 -18.88 5.76 -8.02
CA LEU A 197 -19.06 5.45 -9.44
C LEU A 197 -19.40 3.96 -9.65
N ASN A 198 -18.62 3.07 -9.02
CA ASN A 198 -18.83 1.63 -9.13
C ASN A 198 -20.16 1.19 -8.51
N PHE A 199 -20.58 1.82 -7.39
CA PHE A 199 -21.90 1.63 -6.81
C PHE A 199 -23.03 1.95 -7.78
N CYS A 200 -22.89 3.02 -8.60
CA CYS A 200 -23.83 3.39 -9.64
C CYS A 200 -23.74 2.50 -10.88
N GLY A 201 -22.77 1.58 -10.97
CA GLY A 201 -22.53 0.72 -12.12
C GLY A 201 -21.71 1.36 -13.24
N TYR A 202 -21.00 2.43 -12.91
CA TYR A 202 -20.10 3.13 -13.82
C TYR A 202 -18.65 2.68 -13.65
N SER A 203 -17.82 2.96 -14.68
CA SER A 203 -16.36 2.81 -14.56
C SER A 203 -15.82 3.73 -13.47
N ILE A 204 -14.86 3.23 -12.65
CA ILE A 204 -14.16 4.04 -11.64
C ILE A 204 -13.32 5.16 -12.27
N ASN A 205 -13.21 5.18 -13.61
CA ASN A 205 -12.49 6.15 -14.40
C ASN A 205 -13.40 7.01 -15.29
N SER A 206 -14.70 7.06 -15.01
CA SER A 206 -15.62 7.84 -15.82
C SER A 206 -15.22 9.32 -15.88
N MET A 207 -15.37 9.90 -17.08
CA MET A 207 -15.21 11.33 -17.35
C MET A 207 -16.54 11.97 -17.82
N ASP A 208 -17.62 11.20 -17.83
CA ASP A 208 -18.96 11.70 -18.13
C ASP A 208 -19.48 12.58 -16.98
N ASP A 209 -19.92 13.80 -17.34
CA ASP A 209 -20.36 14.78 -16.33
C ASP A 209 -21.55 14.29 -15.51
N ALA A 210 -22.52 13.61 -16.14
CA ALA A 210 -23.72 13.15 -15.46
C ALA A 210 -23.39 12.00 -14.47
N GLU A 211 -22.50 11.07 -14.84
CA GLU A 211 -22.05 9.98 -13.98
C GLU A 211 -21.26 10.52 -12.78
N LEU A 212 -20.41 11.51 -13.01
CA LEU A 212 -19.63 12.16 -11.96
C LEU A 212 -20.50 12.98 -10.99
N GLU A 213 -21.51 13.71 -11.51
CA GLU A 213 -22.47 14.43 -10.70
C GLU A 213 -23.33 13.48 -9.84
N GLU A 214 -23.74 12.32 -10.40
CA GLU A 214 -24.47 11.30 -9.65
C GLU A 214 -23.62 10.72 -8.53
N ALA A 215 -22.38 10.32 -8.80
CA ALA A 215 -21.44 9.82 -7.82
C ALA A 215 -21.17 10.84 -6.68
N GLN A 216 -20.97 12.13 -7.03
CA GLN A 216 -20.83 13.21 -6.07
C GLN A 216 -22.07 13.36 -5.19
N SER A 217 -23.27 13.33 -5.79
CA SER A 217 -24.55 13.45 -5.08
C SER A 217 -24.71 12.34 -4.03
N ILE A 218 -24.36 11.11 -4.39
CA ILE A 218 -24.41 9.95 -3.47
C ILE A 218 -23.45 10.14 -2.29
N LEU A 219 -22.24 10.64 -2.53
CA LEU A 219 -21.27 10.91 -1.45
C LEU A 219 -21.73 12.05 -0.53
N LEU A 220 -22.38 13.09 -1.08
CA LEU A 220 -22.99 14.17 -0.30
C LEU A 220 -24.14 13.66 0.56
N ASP A 221 -25.00 12.81 0.00
CA ASP A 221 -26.10 12.17 0.72
C ASP A 221 -25.57 11.23 1.82
N GLN A 222 -24.53 10.45 1.54
CA GLN A 222 -23.86 9.61 2.52
C GLN A 222 -23.35 10.46 3.68
N LYS A 223 -22.62 11.53 3.40
CA LYS A 223 -22.05 12.40 4.42
C LYS A 223 -23.10 12.99 5.34
N SER A 224 -24.23 13.44 4.79
CA SER A 224 -25.31 14.05 5.55
C SER A 224 -26.17 13.03 6.33
N ASN A 225 -26.44 11.87 5.75
CA ASN A 225 -27.41 10.90 6.27
C ASN A 225 -26.77 9.75 7.05
N ILE A 226 -25.58 9.29 6.63
CA ILE A 226 -24.83 8.17 7.22
C ILE A 226 -23.76 8.66 8.20
N THR A 227 -23.13 9.80 7.90
CA THR A 227 -22.05 10.38 8.71
C THR A 227 -20.87 9.40 8.85
N PRO A 228 -20.22 9.02 7.75
CA PRO A 228 -19.11 8.04 7.79
C PRO A 228 -17.88 8.62 8.49
N SER A 229 -17.07 7.76 9.07
CA SER A 229 -15.71 8.10 9.50
C SER A 229 -14.81 8.12 8.28
N TYR A 230 -14.32 9.32 7.90
CA TYR A 230 -13.29 9.43 6.87
C TYR A 230 -11.89 9.24 7.46
N GLY A 231 -11.06 8.46 6.79
CA GLY A 231 -9.68 8.19 7.21
C GLY A 231 -8.96 7.22 6.30
N VAL A 232 -7.81 6.73 6.74
CA VAL A 232 -7.04 5.65 6.12
C VAL A 232 -6.66 4.65 7.22
N ASP A 233 -5.49 4.80 7.85
CA ASP A 233 -4.99 3.85 8.87
C ASP A 233 -5.86 3.76 10.12
N ASN A 234 -6.47 4.86 10.54
CA ASN A 234 -7.38 4.89 11.69
C ASN A 234 -8.66 4.08 11.50
N LEU A 235 -9.05 3.78 10.25
CA LEU A 235 -10.22 2.93 9.97
C LEU A 235 -9.95 1.49 10.39
N LYS A 236 -8.71 1.01 10.26
CA LYS A 236 -8.29 -0.33 10.71
C LYS A 236 -8.53 -0.51 12.21
N ASP A 237 -8.13 0.46 13.04
CA ASP A 237 -8.35 0.43 14.49
C ASP A 237 -9.85 0.45 14.84
N LYS A 238 -10.63 1.26 14.14
CA LYS A 238 -12.07 1.37 14.36
C LYS A 238 -12.82 0.10 13.97
N MET A 239 -12.42 -0.57 12.89
CA MET A 239 -12.95 -1.87 12.51
C MET A 239 -12.57 -2.94 13.55
N ALA A 240 -11.30 -3.02 13.94
CA ALA A 240 -10.81 -3.97 14.93
C ALA A 240 -11.45 -3.78 16.33
N SER A 241 -11.75 -2.55 16.71
CA SER A 241 -12.44 -2.26 17.96
C SER A 241 -13.96 -2.54 17.92
N GLY A 242 -14.54 -2.73 16.72
CA GLY A 242 -15.98 -2.88 16.52
C GLY A 242 -16.76 -1.56 16.60
N GLU A 243 -16.07 -0.40 16.54
CA GLU A 243 -16.69 0.93 16.39
C GLU A 243 -17.39 1.05 15.03
N LEU A 244 -16.78 0.51 13.97
CA LEU A 244 -17.37 0.41 12.65
C LEU A 244 -17.85 -1.01 12.36
N VAL A 245 -18.88 -1.15 11.55
CA VAL A 245 -19.42 -2.42 11.09
C VAL A 245 -19.02 -2.76 9.65
N ALA A 246 -18.68 -1.74 8.86
CA ALA A 246 -18.16 -1.88 7.51
C ALA A 246 -17.31 -0.67 7.12
N SER A 247 -16.35 -0.90 6.22
CA SER A 247 -15.46 0.14 5.69
C SER A 247 -14.97 -0.22 4.30
N THR A 248 -14.66 0.80 3.49
CA THR A 248 -13.74 0.62 2.36
C THR A 248 -12.41 0.12 2.88
N ALA A 249 -11.77 -0.79 2.17
CA ALA A 249 -10.45 -1.32 2.55
C ALA A 249 -9.67 -1.78 1.32
N TRP A 250 -8.34 -1.65 1.37
CA TRP A 250 -7.46 -2.46 0.53
C TRP A 250 -7.43 -3.89 1.06
N SER A 251 -7.19 -4.84 0.17
CA SER A 251 -7.20 -6.27 0.55
C SER A 251 -6.24 -6.60 1.71
N GLY A 252 -5.08 -5.95 1.77
CA GLY A 252 -4.13 -6.13 2.86
C GLY A 252 -4.59 -5.57 4.20
N ASP A 253 -5.41 -4.51 4.20
CA ASP A 253 -5.97 -3.97 5.45
C ASP A 253 -6.83 -5.01 6.18
N HIS A 254 -7.49 -5.90 5.44
CA HIS A 254 -8.28 -6.99 6.05
C HIS A 254 -7.38 -7.89 6.91
N VAL A 255 -6.20 -8.26 6.42
CA VAL A 255 -5.24 -9.09 7.17
C VAL A 255 -4.79 -8.36 8.43
N VAL A 256 -4.40 -7.09 8.28
CA VAL A 256 -3.96 -6.25 9.43
C VAL A 256 -5.08 -6.06 10.46
N ILE A 257 -6.33 -5.91 10.02
CA ILE A 257 -7.48 -5.78 10.95
C ILE A 257 -7.72 -7.09 11.70
N LEU A 258 -7.59 -8.26 11.03
CA LEU A 258 -7.71 -9.57 11.69
C LEU A 258 -6.68 -9.73 12.81
N ASP A 259 -5.42 -9.37 12.56
CA ASP A 259 -4.36 -9.43 13.58
C ASP A 259 -4.69 -8.52 14.77
N ARG A 260 -5.16 -7.28 14.51
CA ARG A 260 -5.58 -6.36 15.59
C ARG A 260 -6.78 -6.86 16.38
N ILE A 261 -7.74 -7.53 15.73
CA ILE A 261 -8.90 -8.17 16.40
C ILE A 261 -8.41 -9.25 17.37
N ASP A 262 -7.44 -10.08 16.94
CA ASP A 262 -6.86 -11.12 17.80
C ASP A 262 -6.08 -10.52 18.97
N GLU A 263 -5.24 -9.51 18.73
CA GLU A 263 -4.52 -8.78 19.77
C GLU A 263 -5.46 -8.14 20.81
N LEU A 264 -6.63 -7.68 20.38
CA LEU A 264 -7.66 -7.12 21.28
C LEU A 264 -8.50 -8.20 21.97
N GLY A 265 -8.31 -9.48 21.63
CA GLY A 265 -9.08 -10.62 22.16
C GLY A 265 -10.54 -10.61 21.76
N LYS A 266 -10.87 -10.10 20.55
CA LYS A 266 -12.23 -9.94 20.03
C LYS A 266 -12.59 -10.92 18.92
N SER A 267 -11.76 -11.93 18.65
CA SER A 267 -11.96 -12.92 17.59
C SER A 267 -13.27 -13.74 17.76
N ASP A 268 -13.83 -13.82 18.97
CA ASP A 268 -15.13 -14.44 19.22
C ASP A 268 -16.32 -13.45 19.05
N GLU A 269 -16.06 -12.14 18.94
CA GLU A 269 -17.09 -11.09 18.89
C GLU A 269 -17.28 -10.54 17.45
N ILE A 270 -16.23 -10.49 16.65
CA ILE A 270 -16.20 -9.90 15.31
C ILE A 270 -15.85 -10.98 14.29
N ASP A 271 -16.76 -11.20 13.35
CA ASP A 271 -16.54 -12.05 12.18
C ASP A 271 -16.19 -11.14 10.97
N LEU A 272 -14.92 -10.77 10.86
CA LEU A 272 -14.47 -9.89 9.80
C LEU A 272 -14.36 -10.63 8.48
N GLN A 273 -15.01 -10.09 7.46
CA GLN A 273 -14.98 -10.59 6.09
C GLN A 273 -14.52 -9.49 5.13
N TYR A 274 -13.93 -9.89 4.01
CA TYR A 274 -13.61 -9.02 2.89
C TYR A 274 -14.29 -9.51 1.63
N VAL A 275 -14.93 -8.62 0.90
CA VAL A 275 -15.59 -8.91 -0.39
C VAL A 275 -15.14 -7.92 -1.45
N LEU A 276 -14.86 -8.46 -2.67
CA LEU A 276 -14.36 -7.72 -3.81
C LEU A 276 -15.49 -7.52 -4.83
N PRO A 277 -15.95 -6.28 -5.07
CA PRO A 277 -16.95 -6.00 -6.11
C PRO A 277 -16.35 -6.08 -7.52
N ALA A 278 -17.14 -6.56 -8.48
CA ALA A 278 -16.76 -6.44 -9.89
C ALA A 278 -16.67 -4.97 -10.31
N GLY A 279 -15.74 -4.63 -11.18
CA GLY A 279 -15.50 -3.25 -11.59
C GLY A 279 -14.77 -2.39 -10.56
N SER A 280 -14.35 -2.96 -9.43
CA SER A 280 -13.57 -2.23 -8.44
C SER A 280 -12.11 -2.06 -8.88
N ASN A 281 -11.33 -1.34 -8.08
CA ASN A 281 -9.92 -1.09 -8.35
C ASN A 281 -9.04 -2.28 -7.96
N TRP A 282 -8.01 -2.52 -8.78
CA TRP A 282 -6.79 -3.18 -8.37
C TRP A 282 -5.60 -2.24 -8.61
N SER A 283 -4.57 -2.33 -7.82
CA SER A 283 -3.39 -1.48 -7.93
C SER A 283 -2.13 -2.29 -7.64
N VAL A 284 -1.03 -1.93 -8.29
CA VAL A 284 0.29 -2.52 -8.08
C VAL A 284 1.33 -1.43 -7.93
N ASP A 285 2.04 -1.47 -6.81
CA ASP A 285 3.20 -0.61 -6.61
C ASP A 285 4.43 -1.24 -7.27
N MET A 286 5.22 -0.40 -7.93
CA MET A 286 6.27 -0.89 -8.83
C MET A 286 7.60 -0.20 -8.52
N MET A 287 8.66 -0.99 -8.42
CA MET A 287 10.04 -0.51 -8.22
C MET A 287 10.59 0.06 -9.52
N CYS A 288 10.97 1.33 -9.52
CA CYS A 288 11.50 2.06 -10.68
C CYS A 288 12.85 2.70 -10.37
N ILE A 289 13.63 2.97 -11.40
CA ILE A 289 14.91 3.68 -11.33
C ILE A 289 14.75 5.07 -11.97
N PRO A 290 14.81 6.19 -11.21
CA PRO A 290 14.76 7.53 -11.79
C PRO A 290 15.91 7.81 -12.76
N THR A 291 15.66 8.66 -13.77
CA THR A 291 16.71 9.06 -14.74
C THR A 291 17.86 9.84 -14.10
N ASN A 292 17.64 10.45 -12.93
CA ASN A 292 18.65 11.17 -12.15
C ASN A 292 19.30 10.32 -11.04
N ALA A 293 19.08 9.00 -11.02
CA ALA A 293 19.69 8.07 -10.07
C ALA A 293 21.22 8.13 -10.14
N LYS A 294 21.88 8.10 -8.98
CA LYS A 294 23.33 8.16 -8.86
C LYS A 294 24.00 6.80 -8.80
N ASN A 295 23.27 5.80 -8.33
CA ASN A 295 23.75 4.46 -8.12
C ASN A 295 22.82 3.42 -8.79
N VAL A 296 22.78 3.45 -10.14
CA VAL A 296 21.94 2.56 -10.95
C VAL A 296 22.29 1.09 -10.74
N GLU A 297 23.56 0.77 -10.49
CA GLU A 297 23.99 -0.61 -10.19
C GLU A 297 23.43 -1.07 -8.84
N GLY A 298 23.57 -0.25 -7.81
CA GLY A 298 22.99 -0.54 -6.50
C GLY A 298 21.46 -0.63 -6.54
N ALA A 299 20.79 0.18 -7.36
CA ALA A 299 19.36 0.11 -7.58
C ALA A 299 18.93 -1.27 -8.11
N HIS A 300 19.62 -1.79 -9.14
CA HIS A 300 19.32 -3.14 -9.66
C HIS A 300 19.58 -4.22 -8.60
N LEU A 301 20.67 -4.13 -7.83
CA LEU A 301 20.93 -5.07 -6.74
C LEU A 301 19.81 -5.06 -5.70
N PHE A 302 19.32 -3.86 -5.31
CA PHE A 302 18.24 -3.74 -4.37
C PHE A 302 16.93 -4.32 -4.93
N ILE A 303 16.53 -3.96 -6.15
CA ILE A 303 15.33 -4.48 -6.81
C ILE A 303 15.38 -6.02 -6.91
N ASN A 304 16.53 -6.56 -7.34
CA ASN A 304 16.69 -8.02 -7.44
C ASN A 304 16.61 -8.71 -6.06
N PHE A 305 17.17 -8.08 -5.01
CA PHE A 305 17.12 -8.60 -3.65
C PHE A 305 15.69 -8.61 -3.09
N MET A 306 14.87 -7.60 -3.40
CA MET A 306 13.46 -7.56 -3.01
C MET A 306 12.63 -8.71 -3.60
N TYR A 307 13.13 -9.33 -4.67
CA TYR A 307 12.56 -10.52 -5.30
C TYR A 307 13.18 -11.84 -4.84
N ASP A 308 14.10 -11.85 -3.87
CA ASP A 308 14.44 -13.08 -3.17
C ASP A 308 13.18 -13.63 -2.46
N PRO A 309 12.83 -14.93 -2.63
CA PRO A 309 11.57 -15.46 -2.10
C PRO A 309 11.35 -15.24 -0.60
N ASP A 310 12.41 -15.41 0.22
CA ASP A 310 12.31 -15.20 1.68
C ASP A 310 12.11 -13.72 2.02
N ILE A 311 12.67 -12.81 1.22
CA ILE A 311 12.51 -11.36 1.40
C ILE A 311 11.15 -10.91 0.91
N ALA A 312 10.69 -11.39 -0.24
CA ALA A 312 9.37 -11.10 -0.78
C ALA A 312 8.26 -11.59 0.15
N LEU A 313 8.42 -12.81 0.72
CA LEU A 313 7.51 -13.35 1.72
C LEU A 313 7.46 -12.45 2.96
N ALA A 314 8.62 -12.12 3.54
CA ALA A 314 8.67 -11.29 4.74
C ALA A 314 8.03 -9.91 4.54
N ASN A 315 8.24 -9.28 3.37
CA ASN A 315 7.61 -8.01 3.03
C ASN A 315 6.09 -8.15 2.86
N CYS A 316 5.63 -9.20 2.16
CA CYS A 316 4.22 -9.50 1.96
C CYS A 316 3.50 -9.72 3.29
N GLU A 317 4.06 -10.55 4.19
CA GLU A 317 3.49 -10.82 5.50
C GLU A 317 3.47 -9.58 6.41
N TYR A 318 4.53 -8.76 6.39
CA TYR A 318 4.60 -7.54 7.19
C TYR A 318 3.60 -6.47 6.74
N VAL A 319 3.49 -6.27 5.42
CA VAL A 319 2.60 -5.23 4.84
C VAL A 319 1.15 -5.72 4.76
N GLY A 320 0.94 -7.03 4.66
CA GLY A 320 -0.36 -7.66 4.45
C GLY A 320 -0.83 -7.65 2.98
N TYR A 321 -0.07 -7.07 2.05
CA TYR A 321 -0.43 -6.99 0.63
C TYR A 321 0.08 -8.19 -0.16
N SER A 322 -0.57 -8.47 -1.28
CA SER A 322 -0.25 -9.62 -2.14
C SER A 322 1.07 -9.43 -2.88
N THR A 323 1.86 -10.49 -2.95
CA THR A 323 3.14 -10.47 -3.65
C THR A 323 3.01 -11.00 -5.09
N PRO A 324 3.64 -10.35 -6.08
CA PRO A 324 3.76 -10.87 -7.44
C PRO A 324 4.84 -11.96 -7.57
N ASN A 325 5.54 -12.32 -6.50
CA ASN A 325 6.55 -13.37 -6.48
C ASN A 325 5.91 -14.74 -6.25
N THR A 326 5.95 -15.62 -7.25
CA THR A 326 5.29 -16.93 -7.22
C THR A 326 5.84 -17.83 -6.12
N ALA A 327 7.15 -17.84 -5.90
CA ALA A 327 7.76 -18.67 -4.86
C ALA A 327 7.40 -18.18 -3.45
N ALA A 328 7.35 -16.87 -3.22
CA ALA A 328 6.87 -16.31 -1.96
C ALA A 328 5.38 -16.60 -1.73
N LYS A 329 4.54 -16.48 -2.78
CA LYS A 329 3.11 -16.82 -2.72
C LYS A 329 2.90 -18.29 -2.33
N ASP A 330 3.70 -19.22 -2.88
CA ASP A 330 3.62 -20.64 -2.57
C ASP A 330 4.00 -20.97 -1.10
N MET A 331 4.71 -20.08 -0.42
CA MET A 331 5.07 -20.22 1.01
C MET A 331 4.01 -19.64 1.96
N LEU A 332 3.07 -18.82 1.48
CA LEU A 332 1.98 -18.27 2.29
C LEU A 332 1.00 -19.36 2.73
N ASP A 333 0.29 -19.08 3.81
CA ASP A 333 -0.84 -19.93 4.23
C ASP A 333 -1.82 -20.10 3.07
N PRO A 334 -2.26 -21.34 2.76
CA PRO A 334 -3.21 -21.60 1.68
C PRO A 334 -4.54 -20.83 1.79
N THR A 335 -4.96 -20.45 3.00
CA THR A 335 -6.16 -19.63 3.20
C THR A 335 -6.00 -18.21 2.67
N ILE A 336 -4.76 -17.72 2.56
CA ILE A 336 -4.41 -16.43 1.97
C ILE A 336 -4.13 -16.61 0.48
N SER A 337 -3.19 -17.49 0.11
CA SER A 337 -2.71 -17.61 -1.27
C SER A 337 -3.75 -18.13 -2.26
N SER A 338 -4.80 -18.84 -1.79
CA SER A 338 -5.91 -19.30 -2.62
C SER A 338 -7.16 -18.41 -2.56
N ASN A 339 -7.15 -17.34 -1.77
CA ASN A 339 -8.28 -16.43 -1.67
C ASN A 339 -8.30 -15.45 -2.87
N LEU A 340 -9.33 -15.54 -3.69
CA LEU A 340 -9.49 -14.71 -4.90
C LEU A 340 -9.64 -13.21 -4.61
N SER A 341 -9.95 -12.83 -3.38
CA SER A 341 -9.97 -11.41 -2.98
C SER A 341 -8.57 -10.83 -2.80
N TYR A 342 -7.59 -11.66 -2.44
CA TYR A 342 -6.18 -11.25 -2.33
C TYR A 342 -5.38 -11.60 -3.58
N TYR A 343 -5.63 -12.79 -4.14
CA TYR A 343 -4.98 -13.30 -5.35
C TYR A 343 -6.04 -13.61 -6.41
N PRO A 344 -6.61 -12.56 -7.06
CA PRO A 344 -7.60 -12.74 -8.09
C PRO A 344 -7.07 -13.62 -9.23
N ASP A 345 -7.90 -14.49 -9.76
CA ASP A 345 -7.59 -15.21 -10.99
C ASP A 345 -7.80 -14.31 -12.23
N ALA A 346 -7.42 -14.80 -13.40
CA ALA A 346 -7.53 -14.03 -14.64
C ALA A 346 -8.98 -13.59 -14.94
N ALA A 347 -9.98 -14.40 -14.56
CA ALA A 347 -11.39 -14.06 -14.76
C ALA A 347 -11.82 -12.91 -13.83
N THR A 348 -11.39 -12.93 -12.59
CA THR A 348 -11.65 -11.87 -11.61
C THR A 348 -10.92 -10.58 -12.01
N PHE A 349 -9.62 -10.64 -12.37
CA PHE A 349 -8.86 -9.48 -12.82
C PHE A 349 -9.49 -8.81 -14.05
N ALA A 350 -10.06 -9.61 -14.98
CA ALA A 350 -10.74 -9.07 -16.16
C ALA A 350 -11.97 -8.21 -15.83
N THR A 351 -12.48 -8.27 -14.59
CA THR A 351 -13.59 -7.41 -14.13
C THR A 351 -13.10 -6.17 -13.39
N LEU A 352 -11.83 -6.08 -13.02
CA LEU A 352 -11.27 -4.99 -12.24
C LEU A 352 -10.67 -3.90 -13.14
N GLU A 353 -10.55 -2.71 -12.60
CA GLU A 353 -9.97 -1.57 -13.28
C GLU A 353 -8.76 -1.02 -12.50
N VAL A 354 -7.75 -0.50 -13.21
CA VAL A 354 -6.70 0.35 -12.63
C VAL A 354 -7.17 1.81 -12.66
N TYR A 355 -6.62 2.63 -11.77
CA TYR A 355 -6.84 4.07 -11.87
C TYR A 355 -6.07 4.66 -13.04
N TYR A 356 -6.76 5.48 -13.82
CA TYR A 356 -6.13 6.28 -14.86
C TYR A 356 -5.88 7.70 -14.36
N SER A 357 -4.86 8.34 -14.89
CA SER A 357 -4.49 9.69 -14.54
C SER A 357 -4.27 10.51 -15.80
N SER A 358 -5.00 11.63 -15.90
CA SER A 358 -4.72 12.74 -16.81
C SER A 358 -4.93 14.05 -16.04
N SER A 359 -4.29 15.13 -16.49
CA SER A 359 -4.46 16.44 -15.83
C SER A 359 -5.92 16.88 -15.77
N GLU A 360 -6.70 16.59 -16.82
CA GLU A 360 -8.12 16.90 -16.88
C GLU A 360 -8.93 16.10 -15.85
N MET A 361 -8.65 14.80 -15.72
CA MET A 361 -9.29 13.94 -14.73
C MET A 361 -8.94 14.37 -13.32
N GLU A 362 -7.68 14.65 -13.05
CA GLU A 362 -7.22 15.08 -11.72
C GLU A 362 -7.89 16.40 -11.31
N GLU A 363 -7.99 17.38 -12.22
CA GLU A 363 -8.66 18.65 -11.94
C GLU A 363 -10.15 18.44 -11.64
N LYS A 364 -10.85 17.68 -12.46
CA LYS A 364 -12.29 17.42 -12.35
C LYS A 364 -12.64 16.65 -11.08
N TYR A 365 -11.94 15.55 -10.81
CA TYR A 365 -12.16 14.75 -9.59
C TYR A 365 -11.79 15.53 -8.32
N THR A 366 -10.74 16.34 -8.38
CA THR A 366 -10.35 17.20 -7.23
C THR A 366 -11.43 18.23 -6.92
N GLU A 367 -12.04 18.86 -7.91
CA GLU A 367 -13.12 19.84 -7.70
C GLU A 367 -14.35 19.18 -7.04
N LEU A 368 -14.76 18.02 -7.57
CA LEU A 368 -15.88 17.26 -7.04
C LEU A 368 -15.64 16.79 -5.60
N TRP A 369 -14.45 16.22 -5.36
CA TRP A 369 -14.06 15.74 -4.05
C TRP A 369 -13.95 16.86 -3.00
N ASN A 370 -13.37 18.01 -3.38
CA ASN A 370 -13.32 19.18 -2.51
C ASN A 370 -14.72 19.65 -2.10
N THR A 371 -15.69 19.57 -3.00
CA THR A 371 -17.09 19.87 -2.69
C THR A 371 -17.66 18.90 -1.66
N VAL A 372 -17.40 17.60 -1.81
CA VAL A 372 -17.80 16.58 -0.82
C VAL A 372 -17.12 16.85 0.53
N LYS A 373 -15.82 17.15 0.53
CA LYS A 373 -15.08 17.42 1.78
C LYS A 373 -15.58 18.69 2.51
N ALA A 374 -15.93 19.72 1.77
CA ALA A 374 -16.40 21.00 2.32
C ALA A 374 -17.85 20.95 2.84
N SER A 375 -18.65 19.97 2.40
CA SER A 375 -20.03 19.81 2.92
C SER A 375 -20.01 19.45 4.40
N SER A 376 -20.96 19.96 5.15
CA SER A 376 -21.08 19.77 6.61
C SER A 376 -22.01 18.59 6.94
#